data_9d58623fa1734d872ea52108388042db
#
_entry.id   9d58623fa1734d872ea52108388042db
#
_cell.length_a   1.000
_cell.length_b   1.000
_cell.length_c   1.000
_cell.angle_alpha   90.00
_cell.angle_beta   90.00
_cell.angle_gamma   90.00
#
_symmetry.space_group_name_H-M   'P 1'
#
loop_
_entity.id
_entity.type
_entity.pdbx_description
1 polymer ?
#
loop_
_entity_poly.entity_id
_entity_poly.type
_entity_poly.pdbx_seq_one_letter_code
_entity_poly.pdbx_strand_id
1 'polypeptide(L)' 'MNPVVGLDIAKGESQVQAFLDKKKPYKSSFKVSHTLEGLDILHQFLREIENVTGVKPPIVLEATGHCHTPVVQYFD' A
#
# COMPACT_ATOMS: atom_id res chain seq x y z
N MET A 1 -0.93 16.17 7.22
CA MET A 1 -1.10 14.71 7.15
C MET A 1 0.04 14.10 6.35
N ASN A 2 0.50 12.96 6.79
CA ASN A 2 1.55 12.21 6.11
C ASN A 2 1.02 10.83 5.73
N PRO A 3 0.23 10.73 4.65
CA PRO A 3 -0.33 9.45 4.26
C PRO A 3 0.76 8.50 3.78
N VAL A 4 0.56 7.23 4.04
CA VAL A 4 1.47 6.19 3.57
C VAL A 4 0.66 4.94 3.28
N VAL A 5 1.06 4.22 2.24
CA VAL A 5 0.42 2.96 1.87
C VAL A 5 1.47 1.87 1.94
N GLY A 6 1.20 0.87 2.76
CA GLY A 6 2.07 -0.29 2.87
C GLY A 6 1.55 -1.43 2.03
N LEU A 7 2.44 -2.05 1.27
CA LEU A 7 2.14 -3.23 0.47
C LEU A 7 2.96 -4.39 0.98
N ASP A 8 2.28 -5.41 1.47
CA ASP A 8 2.93 -6.64 1.88
C ASP A 8 2.78 -7.64 0.74
N ILE A 9 3.84 -7.84 0.00
CA ILE A 9 3.82 -8.65 -1.22
C ILE A 9 3.95 -10.13 -0.86
N ALA A 10 2.95 -10.88 -1.25
CA ALA A 10 2.96 -12.32 -1.11
C ALA A 10 2.85 -12.96 -2.49
N LYS A 11 2.88 -14.27 -2.53
CA LYS A 11 2.82 -15.00 -3.78
C LYS A 11 1.43 -14.87 -4.40
N GLY A 12 1.36 -14.23 -5.55
CA GLY A 12 0.10 -14.08 -6.28
C GLY A 12 -0.81 -12.96 -5.82
N GLU A 13 -0.55 -12.38 -4.66
CA GLU A 13 -1.39 -11.30 -4.14
C GLU A 13 -0.59 -10.42 -3.19
N SER A 14 -1.12 -9.24 -2.92
CA SER A 14 -0.50 -8.32 -1.97
C SER A 14 -1.55 -7.82 -1.00
N GLN A 15 -1.15 -7.62 0.24
CA GLN A 15 -2.01 -7.01 1.23
C GLN A 15 -1.72 -5.51 1.30
N VAL A 16 -2.77 -4.72 1.25
CA VAL A 16 -2.67 -3.27 1.21
C VAL A 16 -3.17 -2.70 2.53
N GLN A 17 -2.37 -1.83 3.13
CA GLN A 17 -2.76 -1.13 4.33
C GLN A 17 -2.38 0.33 4.18
N ALA A 18 -3.35 1.21 4.40
CA ALA A 18 -3.10 2.65 4.28
C ALA A 18 -3.19 3.33 5.63
N PHE A 19 -2.40 4.37 5.79
CA PHE A 19 -2.46 5.24 6.96
C PHE A 19 -2.55 6.68 6.47
N LEU A 20 -3.47 7.45 7.04
CA LEU A 20 -3.57 8.87 6.72
C LEU A 20 -2.50 9.67 7.44
N ASP A 21 -2.08 9.19 8.59
CA ASP A 21 -1.05 9.81 9.42
C ASP A 21 -0.49 8.73 10.33
N LYS A 22 0.49 9.08 11.14
CA LYS A 22 1.06 8.15 12.10
C LYS A 22 -0.03 7.57 12.98
N LYS A 23 -0.12 6.25 13.05
CA LYS A 23 -1.06 5.52 13.89
C LYS A 23 -2.52 5.78 13.56
N LYS A 24 -2.83 6.29 12.37
CA LYS A 24 -4.21 6.47 11.93
C LYS A 24 -4.49 5.65 10.69
N PRO A 25 -4.86 4.37 10.85
CA PRO A 25 -5.15 3.56 9.68
C PRO A 25 -6.39 4.08 8.95
N TYR A 26 -6.33 4.02 7.64
CA TYR A 26 -7.43 4.42 6.78
C TYR A 26 -8.09 3.17 6.23
N LYS A 27 -9.29 2.89 6.68
CA LYS A 27 -10.03 1.68 6.34
C LYS A 27 -9.27 0.42 6.77
N SER A 28 -9.90 -0.72 6.61
CA SER A 28 -9.29 -2.00 6.92
C SER A 28 -8.33 -2.40 5.80
N SER A 29 -7.32 -3.19 6.13
CA SER A 29 -6.44 -3.74 5.12
C SER A 29 -7.23 -4.66 4.20
N PHE A 30 -6.79 -4.77 2.97
CA PHE A 30 -7.43 -5.63 1.99
C PHE A 30 -6.37 -6.24 1.07
N LYS A 31 -6.76 -7.31 0.38
CA LYS A 31 -5.86 -7.99 -0.52
C LYS A 31 -6.19 -7.63 -1.97
N VAL A 32 -5.14 -7.50 -2.78
CA VAL A 32 -5.29 -7.30 -4.21
C VAL A 32 -4.52 -8.40 -4.92
N SER A 33 -5.08 -8.93 -5.98
CA SER A 33 -4.40 -9.92 -6.79
C SER A 33 -3.40 -9.24 -7.73
N HIS A 34 -2.39 -10.00 -8.17
CA HIS A 34 -1.40 -9.49 -9.13
C HIS A 34 -1.96 -9.61 -10.54
N THR A 35 -3.11 -9.01 -10.78
CA THR A 35 -3.78 -8.98 -12.08
C THR A 35 -4.06 -7.54 -12.44
N LEU A 36 -4.49 -7.32 -13.67
CA LEU A 36 -4.85 -5.98 -14.10
C LEU A 36 -5.99 -5.41 -13.25
N GLU A 37 -6.94 -6.27 -12.88
CA GLU A 37 -8.04 -5.85 -12.03
C GLU A 37 -7.54 -5.44 -10.64
N GLY A 38 -6.64 -6.23 -10.07
CA GLY A 38 -6.07 -5.92 -8.76
C GLY A 38 -5.26 -4.64 -8.79
N LEU A 39 -4.48 -4.43 -9.84
CA LEU A 39 -3.72 -3.19 -9.99
C LEU A 39 -4.64 -1.98 -10.15
N ASP A 40 -5.75 -2.15 -10.85
CA ASP A 40 -6.71 -1.08 -11.02
C ASP A 40 -7.35 -0.70 -9.69
N ILE A 41 -7.72 -1.69 -8.89
CA ILE A 41 -8.26 -1.46 -7.55
C ILE A 41 -7.27 -0.70 -6.69
N LEU A 42 -6.01 -1.12 -6.71
CA LEU A 42 -4.96 -0.45 -5.96
C LEU A 42 -4.79 1.00 -6.43
N HIS A 43 -4.79 1.21 -7.74
CA HIS A 43 -4.62 2.54 -8.30
C HIS A 43 -5.76 3.47 -7.88
N GLN A 44 -6.98 2.98 -7.93
CA GLN A 44 -8.14 3.77 -7.48
C GLN A 44 -8.05 4.09 -6.00
N PHE A 45 -7.59 3.13 -5.20
CA PHE A 45 -7.42 3.34 -3.77
C PHE A 45 -6.38 4.44 -3.48
N LEU A 46 -5.28 4.42 -4.21
CA LEU A 46 -4.25 5.44 -4.06
C LEU A 46 -4.77 6.83 -4.44
N ARG A 47 -5.56 6.89 -5.50
CA ARG A 47 -6.18 8.17 -5.90
C ARG A 47 -7.17 8.66 -4.87
N GLU A 48 -7.89 7.76 -4.22
CA GLU A 48 -8.81 8.12 -3.15
C GLU A 48 -8.05 8.78 -2.00
N ILE A 49 -6.92 8.19 -1.61
CA ILE A 49 -6.10 8.77 -0.54
C ILE A 49 -5.56 10.13 -0.94
N GLU A 50 -5.11 10.27 -2.18
CA GLU A 50 -4.64 11.55 -2.68
C GLU A 50 -5.74 12.62 -2.60
N ASN A 51 -6.97 12.24 -2.94
CA ASN A 51 -8.09 13.17 -2.87
C ASN A 51 -8.42 13.56 -1.43
N VAL A 52 -8.32 12.61 -0.52
CA VAL A 52 -8.64 12.87 0.90
C VAL A 52 -7.57 13.72 1.56
N THR A 53 -6.31 13.47 1.26
CA THR A 53 -5.18 14.13 1.92
C THR A 53 -4.62 15.28 1.11
N GLY A 54 -4.86 15.31 -0.19
CA GLY A 54 -4.26 16.29 -1.09
C GLY A 54 -2.81 16.02 -1.40
N VAL A 55 -2.29 14.87 -0.98
CA VAL A 55 -0.89 14.50 -1.16
C VAL A 55 -0.81 13.09 -1.72
N LYS A 56 0.08 12.87 -2.67
CA LYS A 56 0.33 11.52 -3.16
C LYS A 56 0.98 10.69 -2.06
N PRO A 57 0.37 9.59 -1.64
CA PRO A 57 0.97 8.77 -0.60
C PRO A 57 2.16 7.99 -1.15
N PRO A 58 3.28 7.95 -0.44
CA PRO A 58 4.35 7.04 -0.80
C PRO A 58 3.91 5.60 -0.54
N ILE A 59 4.36 4.70 -1.40
CA ILE A 59 4.08 3.29 -1.24
C ILE A 59 5.32 2.61 -0.68
N VAL A 60 5.14 1.93 0.45
CA VAL A 60 6.21 1.17 1.08
C VAL A 60 5.98 -0.29 0.75
N LEU A 61 6.90 -0.90 0.03
CA LEU A 61 6.82 -2.31 -0.29
C LEU A 61 7.59 -3.12 0.73
N GLU A 62 6.91 -4.10 1.31
CA GLU A 62 7.54 -5.04 2.22
C GLU A 62 7.44 -6.43 1.61
N ALA A 63 8.56 -7.07 1.39
CA ALA A 63 8.57 -8.43 0.92
C ALA A 63 8.74 -9.34 2.14
N THR A 64 7.68 -10.03 2.50
CA THR A 64 7.78 -11.04 3.53
C THR A 64 8.28 -12.30 2.86
N GLY A 65 9.41 -12.77 3.29
CA GLY A 65 10.01 -13.95 2.73
C GLY A 65 11.12 -14.42 3.63
N HIS A 66 12.00 -15.20 3.07
CA HIS A 66 13.09 -15.77 3.82
C HIS A 66 14.26 -14.82 4.02
N CYS A 67 14.08 -13.57 3.70
CA CYS A 67 15.12 -12.57 3.87
C CYS A 67 15.22 -12.18 5.35
N HIS A 68 16.43 -12.17 5.87
CA HIS A 68 16.67 -11.76 7.24
C HIS A 68 16.58 -10.25 7.41
N THR A 69 16.74 -9.52 6.33
CA THR A 69 16.57 -8.08 6.34
C THR A 69 15.35 -7.72 5.49
N PRO A 70 14.41 -6.99 6.05
CA PRO A 70 13.27 -6.54 5.25
C PRO A 70 13.75 -5.60 4.16
N VAL A 71 13.36 -5.88 2.95
CA VAL A 71 13.64 -4.99 1.83
C VAL A 71 12.47 -4.03 1.75
N VAL A 72 12.74 -2.78 2.04
CA VAL A 72 11.72 -1.74 1.98
C VAL A 72 12.07 -0.81 0.83
N GLN A 73 11.15 -0.67 -0.12
CA GLN A 73 11.32 0.25 -1.24
C GLN A 73 10.18 1.24 -1.23
N TYR A 74 10.49 2.49 -1.54
CA TYR A 74 9.51 3.55 -1.62
C TYR A 74 9.24 3.87 -3.08
N PHE A 75 7.96 3.98 -3.41
CA PHE A 75 7.52 4.44 -4.72
C PHE A 75 6.66 5.69 -4.56
N ASP A 76 6.92 6.64 -5.39
CA ASP A 76 6.12 7.85 -5.42
C ASP A 76 4.97 7.73 -6.41
#